data_34f34d89f6bd3766932f193cb1bce9d5
#
_entry.id   34f34d89f6bd3766932f193cb1bce9d5
#
_cell.length_a   1.000
_cell.length_b   1.000
_cell.length_c   1.000
_cell.angle_alpha   90.00
_cell.angle_beta   90.00
_cell.angle_gamma   90.00
#
_symmetry.space_group_name_H-M   'P 1'
#
loop_
_entity.id
_entity.type
_entity.pdbx_description
1 polymer ?
#
loop_
_entity_poly.entity_id
_entity_poly.type
_entity_poly.pdbx_seq_one_letter_code
_entity_poly.pdbx_strand_id
1 'polypeptide(L)'
;MIEIKNLSKKFGSHFSLQDINLCLEKDESVIIMGQNGAGKTTLIRSVLGEQIPTFGSVRIAGIDPFKDRSGALSHVGFVPQLPPPIKLSAKELIRYAVVSSGIEEARIVSICEELELDIKEHFKKLFFKLSGGMKQKLLISIAIAKEPDILIFDEPAANLDAKGRESFYKLLQPLQKKRLLIFVSHRMEEIKSLLTRKIEMDLGKAVNDEKLG
;
A
#
# COMPACT_ATOMS: atom_id res chain seq x y z
N MET A 1 -9.75 11.78 2.46
CA MET A 1 -9.58 10.69 1.50
C MET A 1 -9.87 9.32 2.10
N ILE A 2 -9.29 8.95 3.24
CA ILE A 2 -9.73 7.78 4.02
C ILE A 2 -10.30 8.28 5.34
N GLU A 3 -11.53 7.91 5.63
CA GLU A 3 -12.20 8.22 6.89
C GLU A 3 -12.46 6.91 7.65
N ILE A 4 -12.03 6.85 8.90
CA ILE A 4 -12.21 5.71 9.80
C ILE A 4 -12.86 6.23 11.06
N LYS A 5 -14.04 5.68 11.41
CA LYS A 5 -14.83 6.10 12.57
C LYS A 5 -15.13 4.92 13.49
N ASN A 6 -14.68 5.02 14.73
CA ASN A 6 -14.94 4.06 15.83
C ASN A 6 -14.63 2.61 15.41
N LEU A 7 -13.62 2.43 14.54
CA LEU A 7 -13.32 1.13 13.94
C LEU A 7 -12.80 0.16 14.99
N SER A 8 -13.53 -0.92 15.18
CA SER A 8 -13.11 -2.02 16.05
C SER A 8 -13.24 -3.36 15.34
N LYS A 9 -12.27 -4.24 15.53
CA LYS A 9 -12.28 -5.60 14.98
C LYS A 9 -11.93 -6.62 16.05
N LYS A 10 -12.81 -7.59 16.24
CA LYS A 10 -12.59 -8.76 17.10
C LYS A 10 -12.33 -10.01 16.27
N PHE A 11 -11.46 -10.87 16.79
CA PHE A 11 -11.31 -12.26 16.39
C PHE A 11 -11.53 -13.12 17.63
N GLY A 12 -12.66 -13.84 17.69
CA GLY A 12 -13.11 -14.49 18.92
C GLY A 12 -13.29 -13.47 20.05
N SER A 13 -12.60 -13.67 21.18
CA SER A 13 -12.65 -12.78 22.35
C SER A 13 -11.64 -11.61 22.27
N HIS A 14 -10.68 -11.66 21.35
CA HIS A 14 -9.60 -10.68 21.29
C HIS A 14 -9.89 -9.54 20.32
N PHE A 15 -9.65 -8.31 20.75
CA PHE A 15 -9.62 -7.15 19.86
C PHE A 15 -8.30 -7.09 19.12
N SER A 16 -8.38 -7.02 17.80
CA SER A 16 -7.25 -6.68 16.94
C SER A 16 -7.21 -5.19 16.63
N LEU A 17 -8.38 -4.53 16.64
CA LEU A 17 -8.52 -3.07 16.57
C LEU A 17 -9.55 -2.63 17.61
N GLN A 18 -9.30 -1.50 18.26
CA GLN A 18 -10.15 -0.93 19.32
C GLN A 18 -10.31 0.56 19.09
N ASP A 19 -11.53 0.97 18.72
CA ASP A 19 -11.96 2.36 18.59
C ASP A 19 -10.96 3.26 17.81
N ILE A 20 -10.55 2.81 16.65
CA ILE A 20 -9.66 3.58 15.78
C ILE A 20 -10.50 4.70 15.11
N ASN A 21 -10.02 5.92 15.27
CA ASN A 21 -10.59 7.11 14.65
C ASN A 21 -9.47 7.85 13.89
N LEU A 22 -9.51 7.85 12.56
CA LEU A 22 -8.49 8.47 11.71
C LEU A 22 -9.16 9.15 10.51
N CYS A 23 -8.63 10.32 10.15
CA CYS A 23 -8.91 10.97 8.89
C CYS A 23 -7.58 11.20 8.18
N LEU A 24 -7.39 10.57 6.99
CA LEU A 24 -6.17 10.67 6.19
C LEU A 24 -6.52 11.43 4.91
N GLU A 25 -5.83 12.54 4.71
CA GLU A 25 -6.15 13.49 3.65
C GLU A 25 -5.22 13.35 2.43
N LYS A 26 -5.63 13.95 1.33
CA LYS A 26 -4.76 14.14 0.18
C LYS A 26 -3.54 14.96 0.61
N ASP A 27 -2.41 14.71 -0.06
CA ASP A 27 -1.13 15.38 0.20
C ASP A 27 -0.48 15.05 1.56
N GLU A 28 -1.03 14.08 2.30
CA GLU A 28 -0.35 13.50 3.45
C GLU A 28 0.51 12.31 3.04
N SER A 29 1.66 12.20 3.67
CA SER A 29 2.52 11.01 3.64
C SER A 29 2.62 10.47 5.05
N VAL A 30 1.90 9.39 5.30
CA VAL A 30 1.65 8.86 6.65
C VAL A 30 2.43 7.57 6.84
N ILE A 31 3.17 7.48 7.94
CA ILE A 31 3.73 6.21 8.39
C ILE A 31 2.91 5.65 9.56
N ILE A 32 2.52 4.37 9.46
CA ILE A 32 1.87 3.61 10.52
C ILE A 32 2.90 2.67 11.12
N MET A 33 3.27 2.91 12.37
CA MET A 33 4.26 2.16 13.11
C MET A 33 3.64 1.38 14.26
N GLY A 34 4.38 0.43 14.81
CA GLY A 34 3.97 -0.38 15.95
C GLY A 34 4.58 -1.78 15.90
N GLN A 35 4.62 -2.47 17.03
CA GLN A 35 5.16 -3.83 17.13
C GLN A 35 4.34 -4.85 16.32
N ASN A 36 4.88 -6.05 16.16
CA ASN A 36 4.12 -7.15 15.59
C ASN A 36 2.92 -7.45 16.50
N GLY A 37 1.75 -7.61 15.90
CA GLY A 37 0.50 -7.77 16.66
C GLY A 37 -0.20 -6.47 17.05
N ALA A 38 0.37 -5.29 16.82
CA ALA A 38 -0.26 -4.00 17.14
C ALA A 38 -1.55 -3.69 16.34
N GLY A 39 -1.90 -4.50 15.33
CA GLY A 39 -3.13 -4.32 14.54
C GLY A 39 -2.94 -3.66 13.17
N LYS A 40 -1.72 -3.28 12.78
CA LYS A 40 -1.43 -2.57 11.52
C LYS A 40 -2.01 -3.28 10.28
N THR A 41 -1.71 -4.57 10.12
CA THR A 41 -2.22 -5.37 8.98
C THR A 41 -3.74 -5.49 9.01
N THR A 42 -4.34 -5.61 10.19
CA THR A 42 -5.80 -5.64 10.34
C THR A 42 -6.42 -4.30 9.94
N LEU A 43 -5.79 -3.19 10.30
CA LEU A 43 -6.22 -1.85 9.89
C LEU A 43 -6.20 -1.70 8.36
N ILE A 44 -5.07 -2.03 7.72
CA ILE A 44 -4.96 -1.96 6.26
C ILE A 44 -5.98 -2.89 5.58
N ARG A 45 -6.13 -4.12 6.03
CA ARG A 45 -7.13 -5.05 5.49
C ARG A 45 -8.57 -4.57 5.68
N SER A 46 -8.85 -3.88 6.79
CA SER A 46 -10.16 -3.25 6.99
C SER A 46 -10.37 -2.08 6.02
N VAL A 47 -9.35 -1.26 5.80
CA VAL A 47 -9.40 -0.19 4.78
C VAL A 47 -9.64 -0.76 3.39
N LEU A 48 -8.97 -1.86 3.03
CA LEU A 48 -9.12 -2.52 1.72
C LEU A 48 -10.43 -3.34 1.57
N GLY A 49 -11.33 -3.31 2.58
CA GLY A 49 -12.57 -4.08 2.53
C GLY A 49 -12.38 -5.59 2.63
N GLU A 50 -11.25 -6.07 3.15
CA GLU A 50 -10.95 -7.50 3.33
C GLU A 50 -11.36 -8.04 4.70
N GLN A 51 -11.39 -7.15 5.71
CA GLN A 51 -11.75 -7.49 7.09
C GLN A 51 -12.95 -6.66 7.53
N ILE A 52 -14.13 -7.27 7.53
CA ILE A 52 -15.37 -6.61 7.98
C ILE A 52 -15.21 -6.17 9.44
N PRO A 53 -15.43 -4.89 9.76
CA PRO A 53 -15.41 -4.39 11.14
C PRO A 53 -16.42 -5.11 12.02
N THR A 54 -16.11 -5.22 13.31
CA THR A 54 -17.10 -5.61 14.32
C THR A 54 -17.97 -4.40 14.69
N PHE A 55 -17.34 -3.21 14.76
CA PHE A 55 -18.00 -1.92 14.98
C PHE A 55 -17.30 -0.84 14.16
N GLY A 56 -18.02 0.25 13.94
CA GLY A 56 -17.51 1.42 13.23
C GLY A 56 -17.59 1.29 11.72
N SER A 57 -16.91 2.19 11.02
CA SER A 57 -16.95 2.28 9.56
C SER A 57 -15.64 2.76 8.95
N VAL A 58 -15.46 2.43 7.67
CA VAL A 58 -14.38 2.92 6.81
C VAL A 58 -14.99 3.51 5.55
N ARG A 59 -14.44 4.62 5.08
CA ARG A 59 -14.74 5.19 3.76
C ARG A 59 -13.46 5.55 3.02
N ILE A 60 -13.41 5.25 1.73
CA ILE A 60 -12.34 5.63 0.81
C ILE A 60 -12.97 6.53 -0.24
N ALA A 61 -12.52 7.77 -0.36
CA ALA A 61 -13.12 8.76 -1.26
C ALA A 61 -14.66 8.87 -1.09
N GLY A 62 -15.16 8.71 0.15
CA GLY A 62 -16.59 8.71 0.47
C GLY A 62 -17.30 7.38 0.26
N ILE A 63 -16.65 6.38 -0.38
CA ILE A 63 -17.23 5.07 -0.70
C ILE A 63 -16.93 4.07 0.43
N ASP A 64 -17.94 3.32 0.84
CA ASP A 64 -17.81 2.22 1.80
C ASP A 64 -17.28 0.96 1.09
N PRO A 65 -16.04 0.48 1.41
CA PRO A 65 -15.41 -0.65 0.70
C PRO A 65 -16.11 -1.99 0.97
N PHE A 66 -17.03 -2.07 1.92
CA PHE A 66 -17.83 -3.27 2.20
C PHE A 66 -19.12 -3.31 1.39
N LYS A 67 -19.55 -2.16 0.84
CA LYS A 67 -20.73 -2.05 -0.04
C LYS A 67 -20.34 -2.00 -1.52
N ASP A 68 -19.32 -1.22 -1.85
CA ASP A 68 -18.76 -1.11 -3.20
C ASP A 68 -17.24 -1.16 -3.14
N ARG A 69 -16.72 -2.38 -3.11
CA ARG A 69 -15.28 -2.61 -3.05
C ARG A 69 -14.58 -2.18 -4.34
N SER A 70 -15.20 -2.40 -5.49
CA SER A 70 -14.60 -2.05 -6.78
C SER A 70 -14.46 -0.53 -6.91
N GLY A 71 -15.52 0.21 -6.60
CA GLY A 71 -15.50 1.67 -6.60
C GLY A 71 -14.48 2.23 -5.60
N ALA A 72 -14.46 1.72 -4.36
CA ALA A 72 -13.50 2.17 -3.35
C ALA A 72 -12.05 1.88 -3.77
N LEU A 73 -11.74 0.67 -4.25
CA LEU A 73 -10.37 0.28 -4.63
C LEU A 73 -9.92 0.82 -6.00
N SER A 74 -10.81 1.42 -6.79
CA SER A 74 -10.39 2.16 -7.99
C SER A 74 -9.47 3.34 -7.64
N HIS A 75 -9.63 3.93 -6.44
CA HIS A 75 -8.81 5.01 -5.91
C HIS A 75 -7.50 4.54 -5.26
N VAL A 76 -7.27 3.23 -5.12
CA VAL A 76 -6.17 2.68 -4.31
C VAL A 76 -5.19 1.89 -5.17
N GLY A 77 -3.89 2.19 -5.00
CA GLY A 77 -2.79 1.29 -5.35
C GLY A 77 -2.24 0.67 -4.06
N PHE A 78 -2.23 -0.66 -3.99
CA PHE A 78 -1.76 -1.39 -2.81
C PHE A 78 -0.59 -2.31 -3.15
N VAL A 79 0.47 -2.22 -2.37
CA VAL A 79 1.64 -3.10 -2.45
C VAL A 79 1.77 -3.86 -1.15
N PRO A 80 1.47 -5.18 -1.14
CA PRO A 80 1.53 -5.99 0.06
C PRO A 80 2.97 -6.33 0.47
N GLN A 81 3.17 -6.61 1.75
CA GLN A 81 4.44 -7.08 2.29
C GLN A 81 4.93 -8.38 1.63
N LEU A 82 4.03 -9.34 1.50
CA LEU A 82 4.30 -10.62 0.83
C LEU A 82 3.58 -10.65 -0.51
N PRO A 83 4.35 -10.74 -1.63
CA PRO A 83 3.74 -10.86 -2.95
C PRO A 83 2.82 -12.09 -3.02
N PRO A 84 1.58 -11.94 -3.51
CA PRO A 84 0.64 -13.03 -3.62
C PRO A 84 1.13 -14.12 -4.59
N PRO A 85 0.70 -15.38 -4.43
CA PRO A 85 1.14 -16.51 -5.27
C PRO A 85 0.46 -16.50 -6.64
N ILE A 86 0.73 -15.48 -7.46
CA ILE A 86 0.16 -15.31 -8.80
C ILE A 86 0.76 -16.33 -9.76
N LYS A 87 -0.10 -17.09 -10.45
CA LYS A 87 0.29 -18.11 -11.44
C LYS A 87 0.35 -17.60 -12.88
N LEU A 88 0.34 -16.29 -13.09
CA LEU A 88 0.52 -15.65 -14.38
C LEU A 88 2.02 -15.42 -14.65
N SER A 89 2.41 -15.35 -15.92
CA SER A 89 3.70 -14.80 -16.32
C SER A 89 3.75 -13.29 -16.03
N ALA A 90 4.94 -12.71 -15.99
CA ALA A 90 5.10 -11.27 -15.79
C ALA A 90 4.33 -10.47 -16.87
N LYS A 91 4.39 -10.92 -18.14
CA LYS A 91 3.65 -10.27 -19.23
C LYS A 91 2.12 -10.38 -19.06
N GLU A 92 1.63 -11.54 -18.67
CA GLU A 92 0.17 -11.73 -18.45
C GLU A 92 -0.31 -10.88 -17.26
N LEU A 93 0.49 -10.77 -16.20
CA LEU A 93 0.16 -9.90 -15.06
C LEU A 93 0.10 -8.42 -15.46
N ILE A 94 1.08 -7.96 -16.25
CA ILE A 94 1.08 -6.60 -16.80
C ILE A 94 -0.16 -6.41 -17.70
N ARG A 95 -0.44 -7.34 -18.60
CA ARG A 95 -1.63 -7.28 -19.47
C ARG A 95 -2.93 -7.24 -18.66
N TYR A 96 -3.01 -8.03 -17.60
CA TYR A 96 -4.16 -7.98 -16.68
C TYR A 96 -4.32 -6.59 -16.06
N ALA A 97 -3.23 -5.97 -15.60
CA ALA A 97 -3.24 -4.62 -15.04
C ALA A 97 -3.68 -3.58 -16.09
N VAL A 98 -3.18 -3.68 -17.32
CA VAL A 98 -3.58 -2.82 -18.46
C VAL A 98 -5.09 -2.91 -18.72
N VAL A 99 -5.62 -4.12 -18.86
CA VAL A 99 -7.04 -4.33 -19.18
C VAL A 99 -7.95 -3.91 -18.01
N SER A 100 -7.56 -4.21 -16.77
CA SER A 100 -8.40 -3.94 -15.59
C SER A 100 -8.40 -2.47 -15.15
N SER A 101 -7.35 -1.71 -15.49
CA SER A 101 -7.19 -0.33 -14.99
C SER A 101 -7.05 0.72 -16.10
N GLY A 102 -7.03 0.31 -17.38
CA GLY A 102 -6.90 1.24 -18.51
C GLY A 102 -5.52 1.91 -18.63
N ILE A 103 -4.51 1.39 -17.92
CA ILE A 103 -3.14 1.92 -17.95
C ILE A 103 -2.36 1.39 -19.15
N GLU A 104 -1.35 2.10 -19.59
CA GLU A 104 -0.49 1.68 -20.69
C GLU A 104 0.61 0.72 -20.21
N GLU A 105 0.88 -0.36 -20.99
CA GLU A 105 1.99 -1.29 -20.72
C GLU A 105 3.33 -0.54 -20.62
N ALA A 106 3.55 0.42 -21.54
CA ALA A 106 4.76 1.23 -21.60
C ALA A 106 5.03 1.97 -20.27
N ARG A 107 3.97 2.44 -19.59
CA ARG A 107 4.12 3.13 -18.29
C ARG A 107 4.58 2.18 -17.20
N ILE A 108 4.03 0.96 -17.15
CA ILE A 108 4.48 -0.05 -16.17
C ILE A 108 5.95 -0.40 -16.41
N VAL A 109 6.32 -0.62 -17.68
CA VAL A 109 7.69 -0.97 -18.06
C VAL A 109 8.66 0.15 -17.71
N SER A 110 8.33 1.40 -18.00
CA SER A 110 9.14 2.57 -17.63
C SER A 110 9.41 2.64 -16.13
N ILE A 111 8.37 2.43 -15.30
CA ILE A 111 8.55 2.44 -13.84
C ILE A 111 9.39 1.23 -13.37
N CYS A 112 9.28 0.06 -14.01
CA CYS A 112 10.17 -1.06 -13.73
C CYS A 112 11.63 -0.68 -14.01
N GLU A 113 11.91 -0.02 -15.14
CA GLU A 113 13.25 0.45 -15.50
C GLU A 113 13.79 1.49 -14.50
N GLU A 114 12.95 2.45 -14.05
CA GLU A 114 13.29 3.39 -12.98
C GLU A 114 13.62 2.69 -11.65
N LEU A 115 13.00 1.52 -11.38
CA LEU A 115 13.29 0.67 -10.23
C LEU A 115 14.43 -0.34 -10.49
N GLU A 116 15.23 -0.18 -11.55
CA GLU A 116 16.33 -1.07 -11.88
C GLU A 116 15.85 -2.52 -12.16
N LEU A 117 14.76 -2.67 -12.90
CA LEU A 117 14.24 -3.96 -13.33
C LEU A 117 13.94 -3.93 -14.83
N ASP A 118 14.77 -4.57 -15.63
CA ASP A 118 14.40 -4.89 -17.02
C ASP A 118 13.37 -6.03 -17.02
N ILE A 119 12.10 -5.65 -16.91
CA ILE A 119 11.02 -6.63 -16.86
C ILE A 119 10.81 -7.34 -18.21
N LYS A 120 11.26 -6.76 -19.34
CA LYS A 120 11.10 -7.35 -20.67
C LYS A 120 11.87 -8.66 -20.80
N GLU A 121 13.06 -8.75 -20.21
CA GLU A 121 13.85 -9.99 -20.15
C GLU A 121 13.12 -11.12 -19.40
N HIS A 122 12.14 -10.76 -18.55
CA HIS A 122 11.42 -11.68 -17.69
C HIS A 122 9.95 -11.89 -18.08
N PHE A 123 9.49 -11.34 -19.19
CA PHE A 123 8.08 -11.41 -19.64
C PHE A 123 7.51 -12.82 -19.66
N LYS A 124 8.29 -13.82 -20.08
CA LYS A 124 7.87 -15.23 -20.14
C LYS A 124 7.94 -15.95 -18.79
N LYS A 125 8.59 -15.35 -17.77
CA LYS A 125 8.79 -15.98 -16.48
C LYS A 125 7.52 -15.87 -15.64
N LEU A 126 7.10 -16.95 -15.01
CA LEU A 126 5.97 -16.93 -14.09
C LEU A 126 6.30 -16.02 -12.89
N PHE A 127 5.32 -15.20 -12.47
CA PHE A 127 5.51 -14.23 -11.39
C PHE A 127 6.06 -14.86 -10.13
N PHE A 128 5.55 -16.01 -9.70
CA PHE A 128 6.02 -16.70 -8.50
C PHE A 128 7.47 -17.19 -8.60
N LYS A 129 8.03 -17.30 -9.82
CA LYS A 129 9.44 -17.67 -10.08
C LYS A 129 10.39 -16.47 -10.16
N LEU A 130 9.88 -15.24 -10.12
CA LEU A 130 10.71 -14.05 -9.99
C LEU A 130 11.36 -14.02 -8.60
N SER A 131 12.50 -13.35 -8.45
CA SER A 131 13.07 -13.09 -7.12
C SER A 131 12.14 -12.22 -6.27
N GLY A 132 12.33 -12.20 -4.94
CA GLY A 132 11.54 -11.36 -4.04
C GLY A 132 11.57 -9.88 -4.44
N GLY A 133 12.77 -9.36 -4.72
CA GLY A 133 12.94 -7.98 -5.17
C GLY A 133 12.29 -7.68 -6.52
N MET A 134 12.40 -8.59 -7.50
CA MET A 134 11.74 -8.43 -8.79
C MET A 134 10.21 -8.42 -8.68
N LYS A 135 9.64 -9.31 -7.86
CA LYS A 135 8.20 -9.32 -7.57
C LYS A 135 7.75 -7.99 -6.98
N GLN A 136 8.50 -7.51 -5.98
CA GLN A 136 8.19 -6.27 -5.29
C GLN A 136 8.26 -5.07 -6.25
N LYS A 137 9.35 -4.97 -7.04
CA LYS A 137 9.51 -3.91 -8.05
C LYS A 137 8.35 -3.91 -9.06
N LEU A 138 7.94 -5.08 -9.57
CA LEU A 138 6.82 -5.19 -10.50
C LEU A 138 5.47 -4.78 -9.87
N LEU A 139 5.20 -5.18 -8.62
CA LEU A 139 3.98 -4.79 -7.92
C LEU A 139 3.95 -3.28 -7.64
N ILE A 140 5.07 -2.70 -7.23
CA ILE A 140 5.21 -1.25 -7.06
C ILE A 140 4.95 -0.53 -8.39
N SER A 141 5.54 -1.01 -9.50
CA SER A 141 5.37 -0.41 -10.82
C SER A 141 3.91 -0.42 -11.26
N ILE A 142 3.20 -1.52 -11.08
CA ILE A 142 1.77 -1.63 -11.40
C ILE A 142 0.94 -0.67 -10.52
N ALA A 143 1.21 -0.62 -9.21
CA ALA A 143 0.47 0.21 -8.28
C ALA A 143 0.63 1.71 -8.61
N ILE A 144 1.86 2.15 -8.94
CA ILE A 144 2.14 3.56 -9.29
C ILE A 144 1.62 3.91 -10.69
N ALA A 145 1.78 2.99 -11.68
CA ALA A 145 1.31 3.22 -13.05
C ALA A 145 -0.20 3.43 -13.15
N LYS A 146 -0.97 2.86 -12.22
CA LYS A 146 -2.42 3.06 -12.11
C LYS A 146 -2.80 4.51 -11.78
N GLU A 147 -1.85 5.32 -11.34
CA GLU A 147 -2.03 6.71 -10.92
C GLU A 147 -3.16 6.91 -9.89
N PRO A 148 -3.28 6.09 -8.86
CA PRO A 148 -4.37 6.17 -7.90
C PRO A 148 -4.25 7.42 -7.02
N ASP A 149 -5.36 7.83 -6.40
CA ASP A 149 -5.36 8.92 -5.42
C ASP A 149 -4.62 8.55 -4.11
N ILE A 150 -4.60 7.26 -3.80
CA ILE A 150 -4.07 6.69 -2.55
C ILE A 150 -3.10 5.56 -2.89
N LEU A 151 -1.90 5.62 -2.33
CA LEU A 151 -0.91 4.54 -2.40
C LEU A 151 -0.66 3.99 -1.01
N ILE A 152 -0.86 2.70 -0.84
CA ILE A 152 -0.62 1.98 0.42
C ILE A 152 0.51 0.99 0.22
N PHE A 153 1.54 1.10 1.02
CA PHE A 153 2.73 0.27 0.99
C PHE A 153 2.91 -0.46 2.32
N ASP A 154 2.79 -1.78 2.31
CA ASP A 154 3.02 -2.62 3.49
C ASP A 154 4.43 -3.20 3.41
N GLU A 155 5.38 -2.69 4.22
CA GLU A 155 6.81 -3.04 4.25
C GLU A 155 7.47 -3.08 2.85
N PRO A 156 7.31 -2.04 2.00
CA PRO A 156 7.67 -2.11 0.58
C PRO A 156 9.17 -2.30 0.32
N ALA A 157 10.01 -1.87 1.25
CA ALA A 157 11.46 -1.90 1.11
C ALA A 157 12.11 -3.20 1.61
N ALA A 158 11.34 -4.11 2.24
CA ALA A 158 11.87 -5.32 2.87
C ALA A 158 12.64 -6.24 1.89
N ASN A 159 12.18 -6.32 0.65
CA ASN A 159 12.75 -7.18 -0.38
C ASN A 159 13.61 -6.42 -1.41
N LEU A 160 13.83 -5.12 -1.23
CA LEU A 160 14.64 -4.30 -2.13
C LEU A 160 16.08 -4.22 -1.62
N ASP A 161 17.03 -4.28 -2.55
CA ASP A 161 18.42 -3.92 -2.31
C ASP A 161 18.58 -2.42 -2.06
N ALA A 162 19.76 -1.97 -1.65
CA ALA A 162 20.00 -0.57 -1.32
C ALA A 162 19.68 0.39 -2.48
N LYS A 163 20.08 0.02 -3.71
CA LYS A 163 19.84 0.81 -4.90
C LYS A 163 18.36 0.85 -5.28
N GLY A 164 17.68 -0.30 -5.19
CA GLY A 164 16.24 -0.39 -5.41
C GLY A 164 15.42 0.42 -4.40
N ARG A 165 15.86 0.51 -3.15
CA ARG A 165 15.23 1.39 -2.14
C ARG A 165 15.41 2.87 -2.50
N GLU A 166 16.62 3.27 -2.87
CA GLU A 166 16.89 4.66 -3.28
C GLU A 166 16.02 5.07 -4.48
N SER A 167 15.97 4.21 -5.52
CA SER A 167 15.13 4.44 -6.70
C SER A 167 13.64 4.51 -6.35
N PHE A 168 13.18 3.63 -5.45
CA PHE A 168 11.79 3.65 -4.97
C PHE A 168 11.45 4.97 -4.27
N TYR A 169 12.29 5.45 -3.36
CA TYR A 169 12.02 6.70 -2.65
C TYR A 169 12.08 7.93 -3.58
N LYS A 170 13.02 7.96 -4.53
CA LYS A 170 13.07 9.00 -5.57
C LYS A 170 11.78 9.03 -6.40
N LEU A 171 11.25 7.87 -6.77
CA LEU A 171 10.02 7.73 -7.53
C LEU A 171 8.79 8.28 -6.77
N LEU A 172 8.79 8.22 -5.43
CA LEU A 172 7.68 8.71 -4.61
C LEU A 172 7.72 10.23 -4.35
N GLN A 173 8.88 10.89 -4.45
CA GLN A 173 9.00 12.32 -4.17
C GLN A 173 8.01 13.20 -4.96
N PRO A 174 7.84 13.06 -6.29
CA PRO A 174 6.87 13.85 -7.04
C PRO A 174 5.42 13.51 -6.74
N LEU A 175 5.15 12.36 -6.10
CA LEU A 175 3.79 11.90 -5.77
C LEU A 175 3.32 12.44 -4.42
N GLN A 176 4.24 12.74 -3.49
CA GLN A 176 3.98 13.20 -2.12
C GLN A 176 3.01 14.39 -2.05
N LYS A 177 3.15 15.39 -2.93
CA LYS A 177 2.31 16.60 -2.94
C LYS A 177 1.03 16.45 -3.75
N LYS A 178 0.70 15.26 -4.21
CA LYS A 178 -0.42 15.03 -5.14
C LYS A 178 -1.34 13.91 -4.70
N ARG A 179 -0.91 13.08 -3.74
CA ARG A 179 -1.57 11.82 -3.38
C ARG A 179 -1.45 11.58 -1.88
N LEU A 180 -2.34 10.75 -1.36
CA LEU A 180 -2.17 10.20 -0.02
C LEU A 180 -1.22 8.99 -0.11
N LEU A 181 -0.07 9.08 0.57
CA LEU A 181 0.87 7.97 0.69
C LEU A 181 0.77 7.37 2.10
N ILE A 182 0.58 6.07 2.18
CA ILE A 182 0.53 5.36 3.47
C ILE A 182 1.60 4.28 3.48
N PHE A 183 2.48 4.35 4.46
CA PHE A 183 3.52 3.36 4.71
C PHE A 183 3.21 2.62 6.01
N VAL A 184 3.17 1.30 5.94
CA VAL A 184 3.26 0.47 7.14
C VAL A 184 4.69 -0.03 7.20
N SER A 185 5.48 0.49 8.12
CA SER A 185 6.90 0.14 8.21
C SER A 185 7.45 0.44 9.59
N HIS A 186 8.52 -0.24 9.96
CA HIS A 186 9.36 0.05 11.12
C HIS A 186 10.63 0.83 10.76
N ARG A 187 10.82 1.18 9.48
CA ARG A 187 12.02 1.86 8.94
C ARG A 187 11.77 3.33 8.65
N MET A 188 11.31 4.08 9.66
CA MET A 188 10.96 5.49 9.48
C MET A 188 12.13 6.34 8.94
N GLU A 189 13.35 6.10 9.43
CA GLU A 189 14.53 6.92 9.06
C GLU A 189 14.83 6.88 7.55
N GLU A 190 14.55 5.77 6.88
CA GLU A 190 14.79 5.63 5.44
C GLU A 190 13.86 6.50 4.58
N ILE A 191 12.68 6.86 5.10
CA ILE A 191 11.63 7.61 4.36
C ILE A 191 11.26 8.93 5.04
N LYS A 192 11.99 9.33 6.08
CA LYS A 192 11.67 10.49 6.92
C LYS A 192 11.42 11.77 6.11
N SER A 193 12.20 12.01 5.06
CA SER A 193 12.07 13.17 4.18
C SER A 193 10.77 13.19 3.37
N LEU A 194 10.07 12.06 3.26
CA LEU A 194 8.78 11.94 2.58
C LEU A 194 7.60 12.07 3.55
N LEU A 195 7.82 11.96 4.86
CA LEU A 195 6.74 11.85 5.82
C LEU A 195 6.23 13.21 6.27
N THR A 196 4.92 13.34 6.39
CA THR A 196 4.23 14.49 6.98
C THR A 196 3.47 14.14 8.26
N ARG A 197 3.27 12.84 8.52
CA ARG A 197 2.49 12.36 9.68
C ARG A 197 2.95 10.99 10.13
N LYS A 198 2.96 10.77 11.43
CA LYS A 198 3.29 9.49 12.06
C LYS A 198 2.14 9.04 12.94
N ILE A 199 1.72 7.80 12.76
CA ILE A 199 0.71 7.14 13.60
C ILE A 199 1.37 5.94 14.26
N GLU A 200 1.32 5.88 15.58
CA GLU A 200 1.80 4.73 16.34
C GLU A 200 0.63 3.89 16.81
N MET A 201 0.72 2.59 16.54
CA MET A 201 -0.26 1.62 16.98
C MET A 201 0.31 0.70 18.06
N ASP A 202 -0.47 0.46 19.09
CA ASP A 202 -0.19 -0.54 20.11
C ASP A 202 -1.48 -1.22 20.56
N LEU A 203 -1.45 -2.56 20.73
CA LEU A 203 -2.57 -3.38 21.19
C LEU A 203 -3.92 -3.03 20.52
N GLY A 204 -3.89 -2.77 19.23
CA GLY A 204 -5.07 -2.46 18.43
C GLY A 204 -5.57 -1.02 18.52
N LYS A 205 -4.87 -0.13 19.18
CA LYS A 205 -5.20 1.29 19.31
C LYS A 205 -4.20 2.17 18.58
N ALA A 206 -4.64 3.33 18.11
CA ALA A 206 -3.75 4.42 17.73
C ALA A 206 -3.39 5.18 19.01
N VAL A 207 -2.15 4.99 19.48
CA VAL A 207 -1.70 5.56 20.77
C VAL A 207 -1.01 6.90 20.60
N ASN A 208 -0.52 7.19 19.42
CA ASN A 208 0.05 8.49 19.05
C ASN A 208 -0.32 8.81 17.59
N ASP A 209 -0.57 10.08 17.31
CA ASP A 209 -0.88 10.61 15.99
C ASP A 209 -0.33 12.03 15.90
N GLU A 210 0.82 12.17 15.25
CA GLU A 210 1.56 13.44 15.19
C GLU A 210 1.86 13.87 13.77
N LYS A 211 1.72 15.18 13.50
CA LYS A 211 2.23 15.78 12.26
C LYS A 211 3.73 16.00 12.39
N LEU A 212 4.43 15.61 11.33
CA LEU A 212 5.87 15.83 11.19
C LEU A 212 6.06 17.15 10.43
N GLY A 213 6.87 18.03 10.99
CA GLY A 213 7.17 19.34 10.41
C GLY A 213 8.23 19.27 9.32
#